data_8a69d885680680ef4c3c5b07d8b14d5d
#
_entry.id   8a69d885680680ef4c3c5b07d8b14d5d
#
_cell.length_a   1.000
_cell.length_b   1.000
_cell.length_c   1.000
_cell.angle_alpha   90.00
_cell.angle_beta   90.00
_cell.angle_gamma   90.00
#
_symmetry.space_group_name_H-M   'P 1'
#
loop_
_entity.id
_entity.type
_entity.pdbx_description
1 polymer ?
#
loop_
_entity_poly.entity_id
_entity_poly.type
_entity_poly.pdbx_seq_one_letter_code
_entity_poly.pdbx_strand_id
1 'polypeptide(L)'
;MRFKFNKLKSERLRNNPKRNIGFEEAQEIWEHPYYEDRRIDDPDQYRVIGWVEGKLYSVIFEIREDKEGEYYHLITLWKSTFQEEKLYEENIK
;
A
#
# COMPACT_ATOMS: atom_id res chain seq x y z
N MET A 1 11.68 -4.26 -6.68
CA MET A 1 11.75 -3.31 -5.56
C MET A 1 11.74 -4.06 -4.23
N ARG A 2 12.59 -3.66 -3.29
CA ARG A 2 12.59 -4.27 -1.95
C ARG A 2 11.54 -3.61 -1.08
N PHE A 3 10.95 -4.41 -0.17
CA PHE A 3 9.95 -3.92 0.78
C PHE A 3 10.41 -4.24 2.19
N LYS A 4 10.19 -3.29 3.10
CA LYS A 4 10.41 -3.51 4.53
C LYS A 4 9.17 -3.04 5.30
N PHE A 5 8.92 -3.67 6.43
CA PHE A 5 7.76 -3.36 7.26
C PHE A 5 7.90 -4.01 8.63
N ASN A 6 7.07 -3.57 9.56
CA ASN A 6 6.99 -4.15 10.89
C ASN A 6 6.16 -5.44 10.82
N LYS A 7 6.78 -6.57 11.15
CA LYS A 7 6.12 -7.88 11.04
C LYS A 7 4.96 -8.05 12.02
N LEU A 8 5.07 -7.51 13.23
CA LEU A 8 3.98 -7.57 14.20
C LEU A 8 2.77 -6.79 13.72
N LYS A 9 3.02 -5.62 13.14
CA LYS A 9 1.95 -4.81 12.57
C LYS A 9 1.29 -5.54 11.40
N SER A 10 2.07 -6.19 10.55
CA SER A 10 1.55 -6.98 9.43
C SER A 10 0.59 -8.07 9.91
N GLU A 11 0.98 -8.78 10.98
CA GLU A 11 0.13 -9.81 11.58
C GLU A 11 -1.17 -9.24 12.12
N ARG A 12 -1.09 -8.09 12.81
CA ARG A 12 -2.29 -7.42 13.34
C ARG A 12 -3.25 -7.01 12.22
N LEU A 13 -2.71 -6.51 11.13
CA LEU A 13 -3.52 -6.11 9.98
C LEU A 13 -4.20 -7.34 9.37
N ARG A 14 -3.46 -8.44 9.20
CA ARG A 14 -3.99 -9.67 8.63
C ARG A 14 -5.12 -10.23 9.48
N ASN A 15 -5.00 -10.16 10.80
CA ASN A 15 -5.99 -10.68 11.73
C ASN A 15 -7.16 -9.71 11.97
N ASN A 16 -7.10 -8.51 11.43
CA ASN A 16 -8.18 -7.52 11.55
C ASN A 16 -9.22 -7.78 10.44
N PRO A 17 -10.48 -8.13 10.82
CA PRO A 17 -11.52 -8.43 9.81
C PRO A 17 -11.78 -7.29 8.83
N LYS A 18 -11.48 -6.07 9.20
CA LYS A 18 -11.67 -4.90 8.32
C LYS A 18 -10.57 -4.79 7.28
N ARG A 19 -9.44 -5.46 7.48
CA ARG A 19 -8.32 -5.41 6.56
C ARG A 19 -8.07 -6.75 5.89
N ASN A 20 -7.89 -7.82 6.67
CA ASN A 20 -7.75 -9.20 6.21
C ASN A 20 -6.48 -9.51 5.43
N ILE A 21 -5.56 -8.58 5.28
CA ILE A 21 -4.26 -8.84 4.66
C ILE A 21 -3.18 -8.15 5.46
N GLY A 22 -1.96 -8.71 5.37
CA GLY A 22 -0.77 -8.07 5.91
C GLY A 22 0.04 -7.44 4.78
N PHE A 23 1.20 -6.92 5.15
CA PHE A 23 2.09 -6.27 4.19
C PHE A 23 2.67 -7.25 3.16
N GLU A 24 2.79 -8.53 3.53
CA GLU A 24 3.27 -9.53 2.59
C GLU A 24 2.35 -9.64 1.38
N GLU A 25 1.03 -9.75 1.64
CA GLU A 25 0.02 -9.83 0.57
C GLU A 25 -0.09 -8.52 -0.19
N ALA A 26 0.06 -7.40 0.50
CA ALA A 26 -0.09 -6.07 -0.10
C ALA A 26 0.93 -5.80 -1.21
N GLN A 27 2.04 -6.51 -1.23
CA GLN A 27 3.06 -6.35 -2.26
C GLN A 27 2.52 -6.68 -3.65
N GLU A 28 1.45 -7.44 -3.74
CA GLU A 28 0.79 -7.74 -5.01
C GLU A 28 0.37 -6.48 -5.78
N ILE A 29 0.10 -5.38 -5.08
CA ILE A 29 -0.32 -4.12 -5.71
C ILE A 29 0.66 -3.72 -6.81
N TRP A 30 1.96 -3.89 -6.58
CA TRP A 30 2.99 -3.46 -7.51
C TRP A 30 3.20 -4.42 -8.68
N GLU A 31 2.51 -5.54 -8.71
CA GLU A 31 2.58 -6.51 -9.81
C GLU A 31 1.54 -6.23 -10.91
N HIS A 32 0.63 -5.30 -10.69
CA HIS A 32 -0.44 -4.95 -11.60
C HIS A 32 -0.50 -3.43 -11.75
N PRO A 33 -1.31 -2.89 -12.68
CA PRO A 33 -1.48 -1.45 -12.77
C PRO A 33 -2.01 -0.88 -11.45
N TYR A 34 -1.44 0.22 -11.02
CA TYR A 34 -1.82 0.85 -9.75
C TYR A 34 -1.83 2.35 -9.91
N TYR A 35 -2.53 3.03 -8.98
CA TYR A 35 -2.52 4.48 -8.86
C TYR A 35 -1.65 4.87 -7.66
N GLU A 36 -0.86 5.92 -7.80
CA GLU A 36 0.00 6.38 -6.72
C GLU A 36 -0.04 7.89 -6.62
N ASP A 37 -0.12 8.42 -5.40
CA ASP A 37 0.01 9.85 -5.17
C ASP A 37 0.80 10.10 -3.90
N ARG A 38 1.26 11.36 -3.75
CA ARG A 38 1.95 11.79 -2.54
C ARG A 38 0.94 12.40 -1.58
N ARG A 39 1.10 12.14 -0.29
CA ARG A 39 0.20 12.69 0.71
C ARG A 39 0.46 14.18 0.88
N ILE A 40 -0.63 14.96 1.02
CA ILE A 40 -0.55 16.41 1.21
C ILE A 40 -0.14 16.74 2.64
N ASP A 41 -0.65 15.99 3.61
CA ASP A 41 -0.43 16.22 5.04
C ASP A 41 0.92 15.68 5.53
N ASP A 42 1.55 14.80 4.76
CA ASP A 42 2.87 14.25 5.06
C ASP A 42 3.61 14.00 3.74
N PRO A 43 4.40 14.98 3.27
CA PRO A 43 5.02 14.89 1.95
C PRO A 43 6.06 13.79 1.80
N ASP A 44 6.51 13.17 2.91
CA ASP A 44 7.42 12.03 2.84
C ASP A 44 6.69 10.71 2.62
N GLN A 45 5.36 10.73 2.70
CA GLN A 45 4.53 9.54 2.55
C GLN A 45 3.78 9.54 1.24
N TYR A 46 3.69 8.34 0.65
CA TYR A 46 2.97 8.09 -0.58
C TYR A 46 1.80 7.16 -0.30
N ARG A 47 0.77 7.27 -1.13
CA ARG A 47 -0.36 6.35 -1.11
C ARG A 47 -0.41 5.62 -2.45
N VAL A 48 -0.51 4.29 -2.40
CA VAL A 48 -0.74 3.48 -3.59
C VAL A 48 -2.09 2.77 -3.44
N ILE A 49 -2.84 2.69 -4.54
CA ILE A 49 -4.14 2.01 -4.58
C ILE A 49 -4.06 0.97 -5.68
N GLY A 50 -4.39 -0.27 -5.35
CA GLY A 50 -4.35 -1.35 -6.32
C GLY A 50 -4.99 -2.62 -5.82
N TRP A 51 -4.96 -3.64 -6.68
CA TRP A 51 -5.65 -4.91 -6.43
C TRP A 51 -4.78 -5.87 -5.62
N VAL A 52 -5.37 -6.46 -4.59
CA VAL A 52 -4.79 -7.54 -3.80
C VAL A 52 -5.89 -8.57 -3.58
N GLU A 53 -5.67 -9.80 -4.04
CA GLU A 53 -6.61 -10.90 -3.84
C GLU A 53 -8.04 -10.53 -4.24
N GLY A 54 -8.18 -9.81 -5.35
CA GLY A 54 -9.48 -9.47 -5.91
C GLY A 54 -10.19 -8.29 -5.27
N LYS A 55 -9.51 -7.53 -4.40
CA LYS A 55 -10.07 -6.35 -3.75
C LYS A 55 -9.12 -5.18 -3.87
N LEU A 56 -9.65 -3.96 -3.87
CA LEU A 56 -8.82 -2.77 -3.88
C LEU A 56 -8.38 -2.42 -2.46
N TYR A 57 -7.08 -2.18 -2.34
CA TYR A 57 -6.46 -1.74 -1.09
C TYR A 57 -5.67 -0.47 -1.31
N SER A 58 -5.58 0.32 -0.24
CA SER A 58 -4.74 1.51 -0.20
C SER A 58 -3.63 1.26 0.79
N VAL A 59 -2.39 1.54 0.39
CA VAL A 59 -1.22 1.33 1.23
C VAL A 59 -0.45 2.64 1.32
N ILE A 60 -0.06 2.99 2.54
CA ILE A 60 0.82 4.15 2.78
C ILE A 60 2.24 3.61 2.93
N PHE A 61 3.16 4.23 2.22
CA PHE A 61 4.57 3.83 2.27
C PHE A 61 5.49 5.05 2.16
N GLU A 62 6.74 4.85 2.56
CA GLU A 62 7.81 5.84 2.39
C GLU A 62 8.91 5.21 1.55
N ILE A 63 9.57 6.04 0.76
CA ILE A 63 10.77 5.60 0.02
C ILE A 63 11.95 5.89 0.92
N ARG A 64 12.68 4.85 1.28
CA ARG A 64 13.86 4.94 2.13
C ARG A 64 15.06 4.31 1.46
N GLU A 65 16.24 4.55 2.00
CA GLU A 65 17.49 4.06 1.43
C GLU A 65 18.36 3.45 2.52
N ASP A 66 19.03 2.37 2.19
CA ASP A 66 20.04 1.75 3.01
C ASP A 66 21.27 1.45 2.15
N LYS A 67 22.21 0.64 2.65
CA LYS A 67 23.45 0.33 1.93
C LYS A 67 23.21 -0.37 0.60
N GLU A 68 22.07 -1.03 0.44
CA GLU A 68 21.73 -1.79 -0.76
C GLU A 68 20.87 -1.00 -1.74
N GLY A 69 20.58 0.28 -1.42
CA GLY A 69 19.79 1.14 -2.28
C GLY A 69 18.42 1.45 -1.70
N GLU A 70 17.52 1.91 -2.56
CA GLU A 70 16.18 2.30 -2.15
C GLU A 70 15.29 1.10 -1.86
N TYR A 71 14.36 1.29 -0.93
CA TYR A 71 13.30 0.33 -0.65
C TYR A 71 12.04 1.08 -0.24
N TYR A 72 10.89 0.39 -0.37
CA TYR A 72 9.62 0.90 0.12
C TYR A 72 9.40 0.40 1.54
N HIS A 73 9.23 1.33 2.47
CA HIS A 73 8.88 1.02 3.84
C HIS A 73 7.37 1.14 4.00
N LEU A 74 6.69 0.01 4.18
CA LEU A 74 5.23 -0.02 4.26
C LEU A 74 4.78 0.36 5.65
N ILE A 75 3.88 1.34 5.74
CA ILE A 75 3.48 1.98 7.02
C ILE A 75 2.16 1.43 7.52
N THR A 76 1.14 1.43 6.67
CA THR A 76 -0.20 0.95 7.01
C THR A 76 -0.98 0.65 5.73
N LEU A 77 -2.14 0.00 5.89
CA LEU A 77 -3.01 -0.30 4.76
C LEU A 77 -4.45 -0.41 5.23
N TRP A 78 -5.38 -0.25 4.27
CA TRP A 78 -6.80 -0.46 4.52
C TRP A 78 -7.50 -0.79 3.20
N LYS A 79 -8.69 -1.37 3.30
CA LYS A 79 -9.52 -1.56 2.11
C LYS A 79 -9.89 -0.19 1.57
N SER A 80 -9.72 0.02 0.28
CA SER A 80 -9.96 1.32 -0.33
C SER A 80 -11.39 1.80 -0.07
N THR A 81 -11.50 3.09 0.22
CA THR A 81 -12.80 3.75 0.37
C THR A 81 -13.45 3.93 -0.98
N PHE A 82 -14.74 4.27 -1.00
CA PHE A 82 -15.45 4.56 -2.24
C PHE A 82 -14.74 5.65 -3.05
N GLN A 83 -14.28 6.71 -2.38
CA GLN A 83 -13.58 7.80 -3.04
C GLN A 83 -12.26 7.33 -3.64
N GLU A 84 -11.54 6.45 -2.93
CA GLU A 84 -10.29 5.89 -3.43
C GLU A 84 -10.51 4.97 -4.62
N GLU A 85 -11.59 4.20 -4.60
CA GLU A 85 -11.96 3.35 -5.74
C GLU A 85 -12.24 4.20 -6.98
N LYS A 86 -12.96 5.30 -6.80
CA LYS A 86 -13.21 6.23 -7.92
C LYS A 86 -11.93 6.82 -8.46
N LEU A 87 -11.04 7.22 -7.57
CA LEU A 87 -9.74 7.79 -7.95
C LEU A 87 -8.94 6.77 -8.76
N TYR A 88 -8.91 5.52 -8.33
CA TYR A 88 -8.25 4.45 -9.07
C TYR A 88 -8.87 4.28 -10.46
N GLU A 89 -10.19 4.17 -10.54
CA GLU A 89 -10.89 3.94 -11.81
C GLU A 89 -10.68 5.07 -12.80
N GLU A 90 -10.64 6.32 -12.32
CA GLU A 90 -10.47 7.49 -13.19
C GLU A 90 -9.03 7.59 -13.76
N ASN A 91 -8.06 7.01 -13.08
CA ASN A 91 -6.65 7.14 -13.46
C ASN A 91 -6.05 5.87 -14.07
N ILE A 92 -6.69 4.74 -13.91
CA ILE A 92 -6.25 3.46 -14.49
C ILE A 92 -7.21 3.07 -15.59
N LYS A 93 -6.77 3.18 -16.82
CA LYS A 93 -7.59 2.82 -17.99
C LYS A 93 -6.84 1.90 -18.92
#